data_b833d32d23051968101d18dfd8add717
#
_entry.id   b833d32d23051968101d18dfd8add717
#
_cell.length_a   1.000
_cell.length_b   1.000
_cell.length_c   1.000
_cell.angle_alpha   90.00
_cell.angle_beta   90.00
_cell.angle_gamma   90.00
#
_symmetry.space_group_name_H-M   'P 1'
#
loop_
_entity.id
_entity.type
_entity.pdbx_description
1 polymer ?
#
loop_
_entity_poly.entity_id
_entity_poly.type
_entity_poly.pdbx_seq_one_letter_code
_entity_poly.pdbx_strand_id
1 'polypeptide(L)'
;LSAEIMERLKPHLQLAETVGLLVSQLAGGHVKEMELRLQGEFASHPSQPLVIAALKGLLSAGLGDSINFVNASLEAKARGIQVLEVKDESSRDFAGGSLQITTRGDQGSRSVTGAVFADGDLRITSIDAFPVNVTPSSHMLFTRHRDMPGIIGHLGSLLGEHNVNIASMQVGRKIVRGDAVMVLSIDDPIPADLLQTITAIEGIQ
;
A
#
# COMPACT_ATOMS: atom_id res chain seq x y z
N LEU A 1 10.45 23.05 -10.43
CA LEU A 1 9.01 22.98 -10.69
C LEU A 1 8.36 24.27 -10.18
N SER A 2 7.40 24.85 -10.95
CA SER A 2 6.65 26.03 -10.49
C SER A 2 5.74 25.64 -9.29
N ALA A 3 5.36 26.63 -8.47
CA ALA A 3 4.47 26.42 -7.33
C ALA A 3 3.14 25.77 -7.76
N GLU A 4 2.59 26.18 -8.91
CA GLU A 4 1.37 25.63 -9.46
C GLU A 4 1.49 24.13 -9.83
N ILE A 5 2.63 23.73 -10.43
CA ILE A 5 2.90 22.32 -10.74
C ILE A 5 3.04 21.51 -9.44
N MET A 6 3.67 22.06 -8.42
CA MET A 6 3.83 21.41 -7.13
C MET A 6 2.49 21.18 -6.42
N GLU A 7 1.58 22.16 -6.45
CA GLU A 7 0.22 21.99 -5.87
C GLU A 7 -0.56 20.87 -6.57
N ARG A 8 -0.50 20.81 -7.90
CA ARG A 8 -1.16 19.75 -8.67
C ARG A 8 -0.54 18.37 -8.43
N LEU A 9 0.78 18.32 -8.19
CA LEU A 9 1.51 17.08 -7.95
C LEU A 9 1.36 16.55 -6.52
N LYS A 10 0.97 17.40 -5.58
CA LYS A 10 0.91 17.08 -4.14
C LYS A 10 0.10 15.81 -3.81
N PRO A 11 -1.13 15.62 -4.30
CA PRO A 11 -1.87 14.37 -4.06
C PRO A 11 -1.13 13.13 -4.62
N HIS A 12 -0.50 13.27 -5.78
CA HIS A 12 0.24 12.19 -6.44
C HIS A 12 1.51 11.81 -5.65
N LEU A 13 2.23 12.80 -5.10
CA LEU A 13 3.38 12.58 -4.22
C LEU A 13 2.95 11.90 -2.92
N GLN A 14 1.86 12.36 -2.33
CA GLN A 14 1.30 11.77 -1.11
C GLN A 14 0.86 10.32 -1.35
N LEU A 15 0.22 10.04 -2.48
CA LEU A 15 -0.14 8.66 -2.85
C LEU A 15 1.11 7.79 -3.03
N ALA A 16 2.14 8.28 -3.74
CA ALA A 16 3.37 7.52 -3.95
C ALA A 16 4.07 7.18 -2.63
N GLU A 17 4.13 8.11 -1.71
CA GLU A 17 4.67 7.90 -0.36
C GLU A 17 3.84 6.85 0.41
N THR A 18 2.52 6.99 0.41
CA THR A 18 1.60 6.08 1.10
C THR A 18 1.70 4.66 0.54
N VAL A 19 1.68 4.50 -0.80
CA VAL A 19 1.82 3.19 -1.45
C VAL A 19 3.19 2.58 -1.17
N GLY A 20 4.26 3.40 -1.17
CA GLY A 20 5.61 2.97 -0.80
C GLY A 20 5.69 2.43 0.63
N LEU A 21 5.08 3.12 1.59
CA LEU A 21 5.01 2.67 2.98
C LEU A 21 4.23 1.36 3.12
N LEU A 22 3.05 1.28 2.51
CA LEU A 22 2.20 0.09 2.59
C LEU A 22 2.89 -1.15 1.99
N VAL A 23 3.48 -1.03 0.80
CA VAL A 23 4.16 -2.17 0.17
C VAL A 23 5.38 -2.62 0.96
N SER A 24 6.09 -1.69 1.64
CA SER A 24 7.20 -2.01 2.52
C SER A 24 6.77 -2.83 3.74
N GLN A 25 5.68 -2.45 4.38
CA GLN A 25 5.10 -3.19 5.51
C GLN A 25 4.65 -4.60 5.09
N LEU A 26 4.09 -4.75 3.89
CA LEU A 26 3.68 -6.04 3.35
C LEU A 26 4.87 -6.92 2.91
N ALA A 27 6.00 -6.32 2.56
CA ALA A 27 7.17 -7.05 2.07
C ALA A 27 7.82 -7.92 3.15
N GLY A 28 7.75 -7.51 4.43
CA GLY A 28 8.17 -8.31 5.59
C GLY A 28 9.66 -8.67 5.65
N GLY A 29 10.52 -8.08 4.80
CA GLY A 29 11.95 -8.41 4.73
C GLY A 29 12.74 -7.41 3.90
N HIS A 30 13.98 -7.79 3.55
CA HIS A 30 14.85 -6.94 2.76
C HIS A 30 14.34 -6.82 1.32
N VAL A 31 14.06 -5.57 0.89
CA VAL A 31 13.68 -5.24 -0.48
C VAL A 31 14.94 -5.04 -1.32
N LYS A 32 15.04 -5.75 -2.45
CA LYS A 32 16.15 -5.68 -3.42
C LYS A 32 15.81 -4.86 -4.65
N GLU A 33 14.53 -4.82 -5.00
CA GLU A 33 14.04 -4.12 -6.18
C GLU A 33 12.70 -3.45 -5.89
N MET A 34 12.53 -2.24 -6.39
CA MET A 34 11.27 -1.50 -6.42
C MET A 34 10.95 -1.11 -7.87
N GLU A 35 9.85 -1.61 -8.40
CA GLU A 35 9.28 -1.17 -9.68
C GLU A 35 8.17 -0.15 -9.41
N LEU A 36 8.29 1.06 -9.95
CA LEU A 36 7.26 2.07 -9.98
C LEU A 36 6.62 2.09 -11.37
N ARG A 37 5.35 1.71 -11.45
CA ARG A 37 4.54 1.74 -12.68
C ARG A 37 3.55 2.89 -12.61
N LEU A 38 3.65 3.80 -13.57
CA LEU A 38 2.78 4.96 -13.73
C LEU A 38 1.87 4.75 -14.93
N GLN A 39 0.56 4.88 -14.73
CA GLN A 39 -0.44 4.59 -15.76
C GLN A 39 -1.40 5.77 -15.95
N GLY A 40 -1.85 5.97 -17.21
CA GLY A 40 -2.76 7.06 -17.56
C GLY A 40 -2.17 8.43 -17.24
N GLU A 41 -2.92 9.29 -16.53
CA GLU A 41 -2.49 10.65 -16.20
C GLU A 41 -1.18 10.68 -15.38
N PHE A 42 -0.94 9.71 -14.50
CA PHE A 42 0.32 9.60 -13.75
C PHE A 42 1.55 9.46 -14.67
N ALA A 43 1.41 8.79 -15.82
CA ALA A 43 2.52 8.60 -16.75
C ALA A 43 2.95 9.91 -17.45
N SER A 44 2.06 10.90 -17.54
CA SER A 44 2.34 12.22 -18.12
C SER A 44 3.12 13.14 -17.18
N HIS A 45 3.16 12.83 -15.88
CA HIS A 45 3.90 13.61 -14.88
C HIS A 45 5.40 13.30 -14.89
N PRO A 46 6.25 14.23 -14.40
CA PRO A 46 7.63 13.94 -14.11
C PRO A 46 7.75 12.80 -13.11
N SER A 47 8.40 11.70 -13.47
CA SER A 47 8.49 10.49 -12.63
C SER A 47 9.43 10.65 -11.44
N GLN A 48 10.51 11.44 -11.59
CA GLN A 48 11.53 11.58 -10.54
C GLN A 48 10.97 11.99 -9.17
N PRO A 49 10.08 13.00 -9.02
CA PRO A 49 9.48 13.32 -7.74
C PRO A 49 8.65 12.18 -7.16
N LEU A 50 7.93 11.42 -8.01
CA LEU A 50 7.12 10.27 -7.60
C LEU A 50 8.01 9.10 -7.13
N VAL A 51 9.13 8.85 -7.81
CA VAL A 51 10.14 7.86 -7.37
C VAL A 51 10.69 8.21 -6.00
N ILE A 52 11.06 9.48 -5.78
CA ILE A 52 11.58 9.94 -4.48
C ILE A 52 10.53 9.78 -3.37
N ALA A 53 9.28 10.15 -3.64
CA ALA A 53 8.17 9.98 -2.69
C ALA A 53 7.93 8.49 -2.37
N ALA A 54 7.92 7.63 -3.39
CA ALA A 54 7.78 6.19 -3.21
C ALA A 54 8.91 5.59 -2.38
N LEU A 55 10.16 5.98 -2.65
CA LEU A 55 11.32 5.53 -1.88
C LEU A 55 11.30 6.04 -0.44
N LYS A 56 10.88 7.30 -0.22
CA LYS A 56 10.69 7.83 1.13
C LYS A 56 9.70 6.96 1.90
N GLY A 57 8.54 6.68 1.32
CA GLY A 57 7.54 5.79 1.93
C GLY A 57 8.08 4.38 2.18
N LEU A 58 8.72 3.78 1.17
CA LEU A 58 9.30 2.43 1.27
C LEU A 58 10.31 2.30 2.41
N LEU A 59 11.16 3.30 2.59
CA LEU A 59 12.24 3.28 3.58
C LEU A 59 11.79 3.74 4.97
N SER A 60 10.70 4.52 5.08
CA SER A 60 10.23 5.04 6.36
C SER A 60 9.76 3.96 7.33
N ALA A 61 9.30 2.80 6.84
CA ALA A 61 8.95 1.67 7.70
C ALA A 61 10.11 1.16 8.57
N GLY A 62 11.35 1.24 8.06
CA GLY A 62 12.54 0.80 8.79
C GLY A 62 13.40 1.93 9.36
N LEU A 63 13.32 3.13 8.80
CA LEU A 63 14.19 4.25 9.14
C LEU A 63 13.46 5.40 9.86
N GLY A 64 12.13 5.33 9.94
CA GLY A 64 11.31 6.37 10.60
C GLY A 64 11.58 7.77 10.04
N ASP A 65 11.65 8.74 10.92
CA ASP A 65 11.80 10.17 10.57
C ASP A 65 13.18 10.56 10.02
N SER A 66 14.15 9.63 10.03
CA SER A 66 15.48 9.90 9.46
C SER A 66 15.46 9.97 7.93
N ILE A 67 14.41 9.43 7.29
CA ILE A 67 14.24 9.45 5.84
C ILE A 67 13.41 10.65 5.39
N ASN A 68 13.85 11.30 4.32
CA ASN A 68 13.18 12.47 3.75
C ASN A 68 13.37 12.53 2.22
N PHE A 69 12.76 13.50 1.55
CA PHE A 69 12.84 13.65 0.09
C PHE A 69 14.25 13.93 -0.45
N VAL A 70 15.18 14.40 0.39
CA VAL A 70 16.55 14.70 -0.03
C VAL A 70 17.43 13.45 -0.02
N ASN A 71 17.27 12.58 1.00
CA ASN A 71 18.15 11.43 1.22
C ASN A 71 17.55 10.08 0.73
N ALA A 72 16.26 10.00 0.40
CA ALA A 72 15.60 8.74 0.05
C ALA A 72 16.30 7.97 -1.09
N SER A 73 16.67 8.65 -2.18
CA SER A 73 17.36 8.00 -3.30
C SER A 73 18.77 7.53 -2.95
N LEU A 74 19.49 8.29 -2.11
CA LEU A 74 20.82 7.92 -1.65
C LEU A 74 20.78 6.71 -0.73
N GLU A 75 19.83 6.71 0.21
CA GLU A 75 19.60 5.60 1.14
C GLU A 75 19.17 4.31 0.44
N ALA A 76 18.29 4.41 -0.58
CA ALA A 76 17.92 3.27 -1.41
C ALA A 76 19.13 2.67 -2.12
N LYS A 77 19.97 3.51 -2.72
CA LYS A 77 21.21 3.09 -3.38
C LYS A 77 22.20 2.46 -2.41
N ALA A 78 22.37 3.05 -1.23
CA ALA A 78 23.26 2.50 -0.18
C ALA A 78 22.83 1.11 0.29
N ARG A 79 21.52 0.81 0.24
CA ARG A 79 20.93 -0.49 0.57
C ARG A 79 20.87 -1.45 -0.61
N GLY A 80 21.37 -1.06 -1.78
CA GLY A 80 21.37 -1.89 -2.99
C GLY A 80 19.99 -2.10 -3.61
N ILE A 81 19.02 -1.22 -3.32
CA ILE A 81 17.68 -1.29 -3.92
C ILE A 81 17.76 -0.82 -5.36
N GLN A 82 17.43 -1.70 -6.29
CA GLN A 82 17.27 -1.35 -7.70
C GLN A 82 15.91 -0.68 -7.91
N VAL A 83 15.88 0.42 -8.64
CA VAL A 83 14.63 1.15 -8.96
C VAL A 83 14.37 1.04 -10.45
N LEU A 84 13.20 0.52 -10.78
CA LEU A 84 12.70 0.41 -12.15
C LEU A 84 11.50 1.34 -12.33
N GLU A 85 11.44 2.04 -13.44
CA GLU A 85 10.34 2.92 -13.81
C GLU A 85 9.65 2.38 -15.07
N VAL A 86 8.33 2.25 -15.03
CA VAL A 86 7.50 1.86 -16.16
C VAL A 86 6.41 2.91 -16.34
N LYS A 87 6.29 3.45 -17.54
CA LYS A 87 5.24 4.40 -17.93
C LYS A 87 4.33 3.81 -18.98
N ASP A 88 3.02 3.89 -18.76
CA ASP A 88 1.99 3.42 -19.68
C ASP A 88 0.87 4.48 -19.80
N GLU A 89 1.01 5.36 -20.76
CA GLU A 89 0.03 6.42 -21.03
C GLU A 89 -1.27 5.88 -21.66
N SER A 90 -1.26 4.66 -22.19
CA SER A 90 -2.41 4.05 -22.85
C SER A 90 -3.41 3.42 -21.89
N SER A 91 -2.99 3.12 -20.65
CA SER A 91 -3.87 2.52 -19.63
C SER A 91 -5.02 3.48 -19.26
N ARG A 92 -6.23 2.93 -19.18
CA ARG A 92 -7.45 3.65 -18.86
C ARG A 92 -8.23 3.01 -17.72
N ASP A 93 -7.56 2.27 -16.86
CA ASP A 93 -8.18 1.55 -15.74
C ASP A 93 -8.86 2.51 -14.75
N PHE A 94 -8.32 3.72 -14.62
CA PHE A 94 -8.89 4.82 -13.83
C PHE A 94 -8.82 6.12 -14.61
N ALA A 95 -9.84 6.96 -14.53
CA ALA A 95 -9.94 8.22 -15.28
C ALA A 95 -8.75 9.16 -15.01
N GLY A 96 -8.26 9.23 -13.77
CA GLY A 96 -7.08 10.00 -13.38
C GLY A 96 -5.76 9.21 -13.43
N GLY A 97 -5.79 7.97 -13.92
CA GLY A 97 -4.63 7.09 -13.91
C GLY A 97 -4.39 6.42 -12.58
N SER A 98 -3.34 5.59 -12.52
CA SER A 98 -2.93 4.86 -11.32
C SER A 98 -1.42 4.80 -11.16
N LEU A 99 -1.00 4.56 -9.92
CA LEU A 99 0.38 4.33 -9.55
C LEU A 99 0.46 2.97 -8.86
N GLN A 100 1.32 2.08 -9.35
CA GLN A 100 1.60 0.81 -8.72
C GLN A 100 3.06 0.74 -8.28
N ILE A 101 3.29 0.28 -7.06
CA ILE A 101 4.63 -0.09 -6.60
C ILE A 101 4.66 -1.59 -6.38
N THR A 102 5.64 -2.24 -7.01
CA THR A 102 5.94 -3.65 -6.79
C THR A 102 7.34 -3.75 -6.18
N THR A 103 7.45 -4.44 -5.07
CA THR A 103 8.73 -4.77 -4.44
C THR A 103 9.06 -6.24 -4.68
N ARG A 104 10.36 -6.53 -4.83
CA ARG A 104 10.90 -7.91 -4.87
C ARG A 104 12.03 -8.01 -3.87
N GLY A 105 12.01 -9.04 -3.06
CA GLY A 105 12.99 -9.25 -1.99
C GLY A 105 13.01 -10.67 -1.47
N ASP A 106 13.54 -10.86 -0.28
CA ASP A 106 13.78 -12.19 0.31
C ASP A 106 12.48 -12.95 0.61
N GLN A 107 11.37 -12.25 0.86
CA GLN A 107 10.05 -12.82 1.13
C GLN A 107 9.15 -12.88 -0.13
N GLY A 108 9.73 -12.74 -1.32
CA GLY A 108 9.01 -12.78 -2.58
C GLY A 108 8.64 -11.39 -3.11
N SER A 109 7.51 -11.31 -3.78
CA SER A 109 7.03 -10.07 -4.40
C SER A 109 5.74 -9.60 -3.76
N ARG A 110 5.63 -8.29 -3.54
CA ARG A 110 4.41 -7.61 -3.07
C ARG A 110 4.09 -6.44 -3.98
N SER A 111 2.81 -6.17 -4.18
CA SER A 111 2.39 -5.03 -4.99
C SER A 111 1.21 -4.29 -4.37
N VAL A 112 1.23 -2.97 -4.46
CA VAL A 112 0.13 -2.10 -4.06
C VAL A 112 -0.13 -1.11 -5.19
N THR A 113 -1.38 -0.95 -5.56
CA THR A 113 -1.82 0.04 -6.55
C THR A 113 -2.72 1.06 -5.88
N GLY A 114 -2.52 2.32 -6.21
CA GLY A 114 -3.35 3.42 -5.77
C GLY A 114 -3.72 4.36 -6.90
N ALA A 115 -4.76 5.16 -6.69
CA ALA A 115 -5.23 6.20 -7.59
C ALA A 115 -5.63 7.45 -6.81
N VAL A 116 -5.57 8.60 -7.49
CA VAL A 116 -6.15 9.87 -7.03
C VAL A 116 -7.49 10.04 -7.74
N PHE A 117 -8.56 10.18 -6.98
CA PHE A 117 -9.90 10.37 -7.51
C PHE A 117 -10.20 11.86 -7.77
N ALA A 118 -11.27 12.14 -8.52
CA ALA A 118 -11.61 13.50 -8.95
C ALA A 118 -11.90 14.48 -7.78
N ASP A 119 -12.30 13.96 -6.63
CA ASP A 119 -12.48 14.69 -5.38
C ASP A 119 -11.17 14.98 -4.62
N GLY A 120 -10.03 14.48 -5.15
CA GLY A 120 -8.71 14.56 -4.53
C GLY A 120 -8.43 13.43 -3.53
N ASP A 121 -9.37 12.53 -3.31
CA ASP A 121 -9.22 11.39 -2.41
C ASP A 121 -8.19 10.39 -2.92
N LEU A 122 -7.31 10.01 -2.02
CA LEU A 122 -6.34 8.94 -2.27
C LEU A 122 -6.98 7.60 -1.94
N ARG A 123 -6.88 6.64 -2.86
CA ARG A 123 -7.42 5.29 -2.63
C ARG A 123 -6.42 4.23 -3.05
N ILE A 124 -6.32 3.20 -2.21
CA ILE A 124 -5.68 1.94 -2.58
C ILE A 124 -6.71 1.11 -3.33
N THR A 125 -6.38 0.75 -4.56
CA THR A 125 -7.30 0.07 -5.49
C THR A 125 -6.97 -1.40 -5.69
N SER A 126 -5.74 -1.82 -5.34
CA SER A 126 -5.33 -3.22 -5.40
C SER A 126 -4.18 -3.52 -4.44
N ILE A 127 -4.18 -4.70 -3.83
CA ILE A 127 -3.07 -5.25 -3.05
C ILE A 127 -2.83 -6.69 -3.54
N ASP A 128 -1.60 -7.00 -3.98
CA ASP A 128 -1.21 -8.29 -4.57
C ASP A 128 -2.19 -8.75 -5.68
N ALA A 129 -2.63 -7.77 -6.50
CA ALA A 129 -3.63 -7.94 -7.55
C ALA A 129 -5.02 -8.39 -7.05
N PHE A 130 -5.32 -8.29 -5.76
CA PHE A 130 -6.68 -8.38 -5.23
C PHE A 130 -7.33 -6.99 -5.29
N PRO A 131 -8.50 -6.84 -5.92
CA PRO A 131 -9.18 -5.57 -6.00
C PRO A 131 -9.69 -5.17 -4.62
N VAL A 132 -9.42 -3.93 -4.23
CA VAL A 132 -9.92 -3.29 -3.00
C VAL A 132 -10.31 -1.84 -3.32
N ASN A 133 -10.95 -1.15 -2.41
CA ASN A 133 -11.23 0.28 -2.51
C ASN A 133 -11.13 0.90 -1.11
N VAL A 134 -9.92 1.23 -0.70
CA VAL A 134 -9.62 1.63 0.66
C VAL A 134 -9.01 3.02 0.69
N THR A 135 -9.56 3.91 1.51
CA THR A 135 -8.91 5.17 1.88
C THR A 135 -7.83 4.86 2.92
N PRO A 136 -6.56 5.22 2.68
CA PRO A 136 -5.51 5.01 3.67
C PRO A 136 -5.83 5.72 5.00
N SER A 137 -5.59 5.03 6.11
CA SER A 137 -5.77 5.55 7.47
C SER A 137 -4.51 5.30 8.32
N SER A 138 -4.45 5.93 9.50
CA SER A 138 -3.30 5.84 10.39
C SER A 138 -3.03 4.42 10.88
N HIS A 139 -4.10 3.65 11.13
CA HIS A 139 -4.01 2.27 11.55
C HIS A 139 -4.82 1.39 10.60
N MET A 140 -4.15 0.44 10.00
CA MET A 140 -4.75 -0.51 9.07
C MET A 140 -4.31 -1.93 9.40
N LEU A 141 -5.25 -2.85 9.41
CA LEU A 141 -4.96 -4.28 9.48
C LEU A 141 -5.17 -4.89 8.10
N PHE A 142 -4.13 -5.53 7.59
CA PHE A 142 -4.19 -6.34 6.39
C PHE A 142 -4.12 -7.82 6.75
N THR A 143 -5.04 -8.63 6.19
CA THR A 143 -4.97 -10.09 6.29
C THR A 143 -5.10 -10.73 4.91
N ARG A 144 -4.34 -11.80 4.69
CA ARG A 144 -4.62 -12.75 3.62
C ARG A 144 -5.29 -13.97 4.23
N HIS A 145 -6.36 -14.46 3.60
CA HIS A 145 -7.14 -15.55 4.15
C HIS A 145 -7.84 -16.36 3.05
N ARG A 146 -8.31 -17.55 3.42
CA ARG A 146 -9.25 -18.32 2.61
C ARG A 146 -10.64 -17.70 2.71
N ASP A 147 -11.31 -17.47 1.56
CA ASP A 147 -12.70 -16.96 1.55
C ASP A 147 -13.68 -18.03 2.07
N MET A 148 -13.89 -18.04 3.38
CA MET A 148 -14.76 -18.99 4.08
C MET A 148 -15.78 -18.27 4.98
N PRO A 149 -17.00 -18.83 5.10
CA PRO A 149 -17.96 -18.32 6.08
C PRO A 149 -17.38 -18.30 7.51
N GLY A 150 -17.66 -17.25 8.25
CA GLY A 150 -17.27 -17.10 9.65
C GLY A 150 -15.97 -16.33 9.90
N ILE A 151 -15.01 -16.27 8.96
CA ILE A 151 -13.72 -15.54 9.16
C ILE A 151 -13.94 -14.08 9.53
N ILE A 152 -14.79 -13.36 8.79
CA ILE A 152 -15.08 -11.95 9.07
C ILE A 152 -15.70 -11.78 10.45
N GLY A 153 -16.68 -12.65 10.79
CA GLY A 153 -17.34 -12.63 12.09
C GLY A 153 -16.36 -12.90 13.25
N HIS A 154 -15.51 -13.91 13.08
CA HIS A 154 -14.52 -14.27 14.09
C HIS A 154 -13.51 -13.12 14.33
N LEU A 155 -12.95 -12.56 13.26
CA LEU A 155 -12.04 -11.43 13.37
C LEU A 155 -12.72 -10.20 13.99
N GLY A 156 -13.95 -9.88 13.56
CA GLY A 156 -14.71 -8.76 14.10
C GLY A 156 -15.04 -8.92 15.59
N SER A 157 -15.44 -10.11 16.03
CA SER A 157 -15.68 -10.41 17.46
C SER A 157 -14.39 -10.28 18.27
N LEU A 158 -13.30 -10.86 17.78
CA LEU A 158 -11.99 -10.79 18.46
C LEU A 158 -11.51 -9.35 18.64
N LEU A 159 -11.62 -8.52 17.61
CA LEU A 159 -11.27 -7.09 17.69
C LEU A 159 -12.17 -6.36 18.72
N GLY A 160 -13.49 -6.63 18.69
CA GLY A 160 -14.44 -6.02 19.63
C GLY A 160 -14.18 -6.43 21.08
N GLU A 161 -13.84 -7.69 21.36
CA GLU A 161 -13.47 -8.18 22.70
C GLU A 161 -12.23 -7.47 23.26
N HIS A 162 -11.35 -6.97 22.36
CA HIS A 162 -10.16 -6.20 22.73
C HIS A 162 -10.37 -4.69 22.63
N ASN A 163 -11.63 -4.21 22.52
CA ASN A 163 -11.99 -2.81 22.38
C ASN A 163 -11.35 -2.10 21.15
N VAL A 164 -11.02 -2.83 20.10
CA VAL A 164 -10.55 -2.26 18.83
C VAL A 164 -11.75 -1.99 17.94
N ASN A 165 -12.01 -0.72 17.64
CA ASN A 165 -13.11 -0.33 16.76
C ASN A 165 -12.71 -0.41 15.29
N ILE A 166 -13.62 -0.92 14.47
CA ILE A 166 -13.46 -1.01 13.01
C ILE A 166 -14.19 0.16 12.38
N ALA A 167 -13.45 1.10 11.78
CA ALA A 167 -14.00 2.25 11.07
C ALA A 167 -14.50 1.86 9.68
N SER A 168 -13.76 0.97 8.96
CA SER A 168 -14.17 0.42 7.68
C SER A 168 -13.55 -0.95 7.44
N MET A 169 -14.17 -1.73 6.55
CA MET A 169 -13.67 -3.04 6.13
C MET A 169 -13.92 -3.26 4.64
N GLN A 170 -12.90 -3.75 3.95
CA GLN A 170 -12.99 -4.17 2.55
C GLN A 170 -12.45 -5.59 2.40
N VAL A 171 -13.16 -6.41 1.63
CA VAL A 171 -12.71 -7.75 1.26
C VAL A 171 -12.51 -7.80 -0.25
N GLY A 172 -11.28 -8.08 -0.67
CA GLY A 172 -10.91 -8.29 -2.06
C GLY A 172 -10.77 -9.79 -2.34
N ARG A 173 -11.41 -10.28 -3.39
CA ARG A 173 -11.29 -11.68 -3.84
C ARG A 173 -11.29 -11.75 -5.36
N LYS A 174 -10.59 -12.74 -5.92
CA LYS A 174 -10.56 -13.01 -7.37
C LYS A 174 -11.60 -14.07 -7.76
N ILE A 175 -11.77 -15.07 -6.91
CA ILE A 175 -12.71 -16.18 -7.12
C ILE A 175 -13.43 -16.50 -5.81
N VAL A 176 -14.68 -16.96 -5.93
CA VAL A 176 -15.49 -17.41 -4.78
C VAL A 176 -14.83 -18.59 -4.09
N ARG A 177 -14.70 -18.52 -2.76
CA ARG A 177 -14.05 -19.54 -1.91
C ARG A 177 -12.56 -19.77 -2.20
N GLY A 178 -11.92 -18.84 -2.94
CA GLY A 178 -10.49 -18.83 -3.17
C GLY A 178 -9.72 -18.04 -2.10
N ASP A 179 -8.53 -17.61 -2.46
CA ASP A 179 -7.78 -16.67 -1.63
C ASP A 179 -8.43 -15.29 -1.68
N ALA A 180 -8.45 -14.63 -0.55
CA ALA A 180 -8.97 -13.29 -0.37
C ALA A 180 -8.00 -12.44 0.48
N VAL A 181 -8.14 -11.15 0.37
CA VAL A 181 -7.52 -10.19 1.27
C VAL A 181 -8.61 -9.41 2.00
N MET A 182 -8.34 -9.04 3.23
CA MET A 182 -9.22 -8.15 3.97
C MET A 182 -8.37 -7.00 4.50
N VAL A 183 -8.87 -5.78 4.32
CA VAL A 183 -8.26 -4.56 4.80
C VAL A 183 -9.25 -3.86 5.70
N LEU A 184 -8.85 -3.63 6.94
CA LEU A 184 -9.62 -2.89 7.93
C LEU A 184 -8.91 -1.59 8.25
N SER A 185 -9.67 -0.50 8.29
CA SER A 185 -9.26 0.72 8.97
C SER A 185 -9.76 0.63 10.42
N ILE A 186 -8.88 0.85 11.37
CA ILE A 186 -9.16 0.74 12.81
C ILE A 186 -8.75 2.03 13.52
N ASP A 187 -9.37 2.30 14.67
CA ASP A 187 -9.14 3.56 15.37
C ASP A 187 -7.83 3.54 16.19
N ASP A 188 -7.44 2.36 16.67
CA ASP A 188 -6.28 2.17 17.54
C ASP A 188 -5.29 1.15 16.98
N PRO A 189 -3.99 1.23 17.32
CA PRO A 189 -3.01 0.23 16.92
C PRO A 189 -3.30 -1.13 17.59
N ILE A 190 -3.11 -2.21 16.82
CA ILE A 190 -3.30 -3.58 17.34
C ILE A 190 -2.10 -3.96 18.23
N PRO A 191 -2.33 -4.37 19.48
CA PRO A 191 -1.28 -4.94 20.33
C PRO A 191 -0.66 -6.20 19.74
N ALA A 192 0.63 -6.43 20.01
CA ALA A 192 1.36 -7.55 19.41
C ALA A 192 0.80 -8.94 19.77
N ASP A 193 0.27 -9.10 20.98
CA ASP A 193 -0.39 -10.33 21.46
C ASP A 193 -1.71 -10.57 20.72
N LEU A 194 -2.49 -9.52 20.49
CA LEU A 194 -3.70 -9.61 19.67
C LEU A 194 -3.38 -9.97 18.22
N LEU A 195 -2.31 -9.38 17.65
CA LEU A 195 -1.87 -9.72 16.30
C LEU A 195 -1.48 -11.20 16.18
N GLN A 196 -0.81 -11.77 17.19
CA GLN A 196 -0.52 -13.22 17.25
C GLN A 196 -1.80 -14.06 17.30
N THR A 197 -2.80 -13.62 18.06
CA THR A 197 -4.10 -14.31 18.14
C THR A 197 -4.83 -14.26 16.79
N ILE A 198 -4.79 -13.12 16.10
CA ILE A 198 -5.37 -12.97 14.75
C ILE A 198 -4.71 -13.93 13.76
N THR A 199 -3.38 -14.03 13.77
CA THR A 199 -2.66 -14.93 12.86
C THR A 199 -2.89 -16.42 13.18
N ALA A 200 -3.35 -16.75 14.37
CA ALA A 200 -3.73 -18.12 14.76
C ALA A 200 -5.15 -18.50 14.31
N ILE A 201 -5.96 -17.58 13.81
CA ILE A 201 -7.30 -17.89 13.28
C ILE A 201 -7.15 -18.80 12.06
N GLU A 202 -7.85 -19.94 12.08
CA GLU A 202 -7.85 -20.88 10.95
C GLU A 202 -8.26 -20.18 9.64
N GLY A 203 -7.41 -20.29 8.62
CA GLY A 203 -7.62 -19.69 7.30
C GLY A 203 -6.99 -18.30 7.14
N ILE A 204 -6.48 -17.65 8.19
CA ILE A 204 -5.68 -16.41 8.10
C ILE A 204 -4.20 -16.76 7.89
N GLN A 205 -3.53 -15.95 7.06
CA GLN A 205 -2.11 -16.09 6.70
C GLN A 205 -1.38 -14.75 6.91
#